data_956d967a83fcc33fabdd9a349703f1c0
#
_entry.id   956d967a83fcc33fabdd9a349703f1c0
#
_cell.length_a   1.000
_cell.length_b   1.000
_cell.length_c   1.000
_cell.angle_alpha   90.00
_cell.angle_beta   90.00
_cell.angle_gamma   90.00
#
_symmetry.space_group_name_H-M   'P 1'
#
loop_
_entity.id
_entity.type
_entity.pdbx_description
1 polymer ?
#
loop_
_entity_poly.entity_id
_entity_poly.type
_entity_poly.pdbx_seq_one_letter_code
_entity_poly.pdbx_strand_id
1 'polypeptide(L)'
;SALYTVVWATYSVGFTMVPTLYMNNEISYEHDFNRKMEKVCRAFANSLDQAAVSALEAGKTQILKDKLNYNFAANVIEVPTQMATEIMGDINPIMRANCYPGLVHVVGNAGIDSLIKKLAQHGIYNDVNKRMEYENKVFHYTNNVVNEASKNGTFFAVEDGNVGVLTRVDREALNRT
;
A
#
# COMPACT_ATOMS: atom_id res chain seq x y z
N SER A 1 10.89 27.27 6.58
CA SER A 1 11.30 25.92 6.19
C SER A 1 10.94 24.96 7.29
N ALA A 2 10.11 23.97 6.99
CA ALA A 2 9.80 22.89 7.93
C ALA A 2 11.02 21.95 8.00
N LEU A 3 11.54 21.74 9.20
CA LEU A 3 12.59 20.74 9.46
C LEU A 3 11.88 19.38 9.63
N TYR A 4 12.13 18.47 8.70
CA TYR A 4 11.66 17.10 8.83
C TYR A 4 12.74 16.26 9.54
N THR A 5 12.38 15.64 10.64
CA THR A 5 13.26 14.70 11.34
C THR A 5 12.98 13.30 10.78
N VAL A 6 13.99 12.68 10.19
CA VAL A 6 13.90 11.29 9.72
C VAL A 6 14.24 10.36 10.89
N VAL A 7 13.28 9.55 11.29
CA VAL A 7 13.49 8.49 12.29
C VAL A 7 13.78 7.19 11.54
N TRP A 8 14.98 6.65 11.72
CA TRP A 8 15.39 5.40 11.10
C TRP A 8 14.93 4.21 11.93
N ALA A 9 14.25 3.26 11.29
CA ALA A 9 13.95 1.97 11.87
C ALA A 9 14.81 0.90 11.19
N THR A 10 15.39 -0.01 11.98
CA THR A 10 16.18 -1.12 11.46
C THR A 10 15.28 -2.33 11.29
N TYR A 11 15.23 -2.85 10.07
CA TYR A 11 14.55 -4.09 9.75
C TYR A 11 15.59 -5.16 9.46
N SER A 12 15.57 -6.25 10.22
CA SER A 12 16.40 -7.42 9.98
C SER A 12 15.52 -8.66 9.93
N VAL A 13 15.72 -9.49 8.92
CA VAL A 13 15.04 -10.78 8.79
C VAL A 13 16.10 -11.83 8.51
N GLY A 14 16.05 -12.92 9.25
CA GLY A 14 17.00 -14.03 9.12
C GLY A 14 16.29 -15.38 9.03
N PHE A 15 17.03 -16.39 8.61
CA PHE A 15 16.59 -17.77 8.66
C PHE A 15 17.76 -18.70 9.06
N THR A 16 17.40 -19.86 9.61
CA THR A 16 18.38 -20.86 10.01
C THR A 16 18.40 -22.01 9.01
N MET A 17 19.61 -22.43 8.62
CA MET A 17 19.86 -23.66 7.88
C MET A 17 20.40 -24.71 8.84
N VAL A 18 19.83 -25.90 8.83
CA VAL A 18 20.27 -27.02 9.68
C VAL A 18 21.03 -28.02 8.81
N PRO A 19 22.37 -28.07 8.89
CA PRO A 19 23.19 -28.86 7.99
C PRO A 19 22.86 -30.35 7.99
N THR A 20 22.44 -30.90 9.13
CA THR A 20 22.09 -32.32 9.27
C THR A 20 20.89 -32.76 8.44
N LEU A 21 19.99 -31.86 8.08
CA LEU A 21 18.84 -32.17 7.22
C LEU A 21 19.21 -32.41 5.76
N TYR A 22 20.43 -32.04 5.34
CA TYR A 22 20.88 -32.14 3.93
C TYR A 22 21.84 -33.30 3.72
N MET A 23 22.23 -34.02 4.79
CA MET A 23 23.23 -35.11 4.70
C MET A 23 22.74 -36.34 3.94
N ASN A 24 21.42 -36.54 3.89
CA ASN A 24 20.81 -37.71 3.26
C ASN A 24 20.26 -37.45 1.85
N ASN A 25 20.54 -36.29 1.26
CA ASN A 25 20.07 -35.87 -0.07
C ASN A 25 18.54 -35.88 -0.29
N GLU A 26 17.74 -35.95 0.77
CA GLU A 26 16.29 -35.90 0.66
C GLU A 26 15.79 -34.50 0.28
N ILE A 27 16.53 -33.46 0.68
CA ILE A 27 16.25 -32.07 0.34
C ILE A 27 17.51 -31.42 -0.16
N SER A 28 17.47 -30.83 -1.35
CA SER A 28 18.59 -30.06 -1.87
C SER A 28 18.79 -28.80 -1.01
N TYR A 29 20.02 -28.58 -0.55
CA TYR A 29 20.43 -27.38 0.19
C TYR A 29 20.07 -26.10 -0.58
N GLU A 30 20.40 -26.07 -1.86
CA GLU A 30 20.10 -24.91 -2.73
C GLU A 30 18.61 -24.63 -2.85
N HIS A 31 17.80 -25.67 -3.01
CA HIS A 31 16.35 -25.52 -3.09
C HIS A 31 15.77 -24.95 -1.79
N ASP A 32 16.19 -25.46 -0.63
CA ASP A 32 15.71 -24.96 0.67
C ASP A 32 16.19 -23.54 0.96
N PHE A 33 17.44 -23.22 0.58
CA PHE A 33 17.99 -21.88 0.68
C PHE A 33 17.16 -20.89 -0.15
N ASN A 34 16.91 -21.18 -1.42
CA ASN A 34 16.13 -20.31 -2.30
C ASN A 34 14.70 -20.11 -1.78
N ARG A 35 14.08 -21.18 -1.31
CA ARG A 35 12.75 -21.10 -0.71
C ARG A 35 12.71 -20.23 0.54
N LYS A 36 13.71 -20.33 1.40
CA LYS A 36 13.85 -19.53 2.62
C LYS A 36 14.13 -18.06 2.30
N MET A 37 15.02 -17.81 1.34
CA MET A 37 15.29 -16.46 0.84
C MET A 37 14.04 -15.80 0.27
N GLU A 38 13.25 -16.50 -0.52
CA GLU A 38 11.99 -15.98 -1.02
C GLU A 38 11.03 -15.58 0.10
N LYS A 39 10.91 -16.41 1.15
CA LYS A 39 10.10 -16.09 2.34
C LYS A 39 10.62 -14.85 3.08
N VAL A 40 11.93 -14.71 3.21
CA VAL A 40 12.56 -13.53 3.82
C VAL A 40 12.26 -12.27 3.02
N CYS A 41 12.41 -12.32 1.70
CA CYS A 41 12.10 -11.19 0.82
C CYS A 41 10.62 -10.78 0.92
N ARG A 42 9.72 -11.76 0.94
CA ARG A 42 8.28 -11.50 1.11
C ARG A 42 7.95 -10.89 2.48
N ALA A 43 8.57 -11.40 3.56
CA ALA A 43 8.38 -10.87 4.90
C ALA A 43 8.90 -9.43 5.01
N PHE A 44 10.04 -9.14 4.39
CA PHE A 44 10.59 -7.80 4.34
C PHE A 44 9.70 -6.84 3.56
N ALA A 45 9.25 -7.24 2.37
CA ALA A 45 8.31 -6.45 1.56
C ALA A 45 7.01 -6.16 2.32
N ASN A 46 6.44 -7.17 3.01
CA ASN A 46 5.24 -6.97 3.83
C ASN A 46 5.46 -6.00 5.00
N SER A 47 6.65 -6.02 5.62
CA SER A 47 6.98 -5.08 6.70
C SER A 47 7.09 -3.64 6.19
N LEU A 48 7.65 -3.44 5.00
CA LEU A 48 7.71 -2.12 4.36
C LEU A 48 6.31 -1.63 3.98
N ASP A 49 5.48 -2.51 3.42
CA ASP A 49 4.10 -2.19 3.07
C ASP A 49 3.27 -1.81 4.32
N GLN A 50 3.43 -2.55 5.40
CA GLN A 50 2.79 -2.24 6.68
C GLN A 50 3.25 -0.88 7.24
N ALA A 51 4.53 -0.55 7.12
CA ALA A 51 5.05 0.76 7.52
C ALA A 51 4.46 1.88 6.65
N ALA A 52 4.33 1.66 5.34
CA ALA A 52 3.72 2.62 4.42
C ALA A 52 2.24 2.86 4.76
N VAL A 53 1.46 1.79 5.00
CA VAL A 53 0.05 1.92 5.40
C VAL A 53 -0.08 2.64 6.75
N SER A 54 0.81 2.36 7.71
CA SER A 54 0.83 3.06 8.99
C SER A 54 1.12 4.55 8.82
N ALA A 55 2.01 4.91 7.89
CA ALA A 55 2.30 6.31 7.56
C ALA A 55 1.08 7.00 6.91
N LEU A 56 0.36 6.31 6.02
CA LEU A 56 -0.88 6.81 5.43
C LEU A 56 -1.94 7.06 6.51
N GLU A 57 -2.10 6.13 7.45
CA GLU A 57 -3.06 6.26 8.55
C GLU A 57 -2.71 7.44 9.47
N ALA A 58 -1.43 7.62 9.78
CA ALA A 58 -0.96 8.73 10.61
C ALA A 58 -1.03 10.09 9.90
N GLY A 59 -0.84 10.09 8.58
CA GLY A 59 -0.79 11.30 7.75
C GLY A 59 -2.12 11.70 7.11
N LYS A 60 -3.23 11.00 7.39
CA LYS A 60 -4.53 11.35 6.80
C LYS A 60 -4.92 12.78 7.13
N THR A 61 -5.21 13.56 6.10
CA THR A 61 -5.54 14.96 6.20
C THR A 61 -7.04 15.19 6.17
N GLN A 62 -7.45 16.28 6.77
CA GLN A 62 -8.84 16.68 6.74
C GLN A 62 -9.20 17.22 5.34
N ILE A 63 -10.34 16.77 4.82
CA ILE A 63 -10.83 17.11 3.50
C ILE A 63 -11.94 18.17 3.62
N LEU A 64 -12.06 19.03 2.63
CA LEU A 64 -13.14 20.03 2.58
C LEU A 64 -14.51 19.38 2.48
N LYS A 65 -15.39 19.71 3.41
CA LYS A 65 -16.71 19.08 3.59
C LYS A 65 -17.77 19.56 2.60
N ASP A 66 -17.59 20.75 2.04
CA ASP A 66 -18.70 21.56 1.60
C ASP A 66 -19.27 21.23 0.21
N LYS A 67 -18.80 20.18 -0.46
CA LYS A 67 -19.19 19.91 -1.85
C LYS A 67 -19.65 18.49 -2.15
N LEU A 68 -19.72 17.61 -1.15
CA LEU A 68 -20.02 16.21 -1.38
C LEU A 68 -21.08 15.74 -0.36
N ASN A 69 -22.04 14.97 -0.85
CA ASN A 69 -23.08 14.34 -0.04
C ASN A 69 -22.56 13.15 0.80
N TYR A 70 -21.29 13.16 1.19
CA TYR A 70 -20.69 12.12 2.00
C TYR A 70 -20.62 12.51 3.47
N ASN A 71 -20.77 11.53 4.33
CA ASN A 71 -20.62 11.74 5.76
C ASN A 71 -19.13 11.86 6.11
N PHE A 72 -18.81 12.78 6.99
CA PHE A 72 -17.44 13.13 7.34
C PHE A 72 -17.23 12.98 8.86
N ALA A 73 -16.40 12.05 9.25
CA ALA A 73 -16.05 11.84 10.65
C ALA A 73 -14.57 11.49 10.80
N ALA A 74 -13.89 12.10 11.76
CA ALA A 74 -12.50 11.79 12.14
C ALA A 74 -11.49 11.69 10.97
N ASN A 75 -11.56 12.63 10.01
CA ASN A 75 -10.77 12.64 8.77
C ASN A 75 -11.04 11.46 7.82
N VAL A 76 -12.21 10.84 7.94
CA VAL A 76 -12.64 9.74 7.09
C VAL A 76 -13.92 10.15 6.35
N ILE A 77 -13.99 9.86 5.06
CA ILE A 77 -15.21 9.96 4.27
C ILE A 77 -15.94 8.62 4.35
N GLU A 78 -17.13 8.64 4.93
CA GLU A 78 -18.00 7.47 4.92
C GLU A 78 -18.89 7.51 3.68
N VAL A 79 -18.73 6.51 2.82
CA VAL A 79 -19.48 6.39 1.58
C VAL A 79 -20.61 5.38 1.76
N PRO A 80 -21.88 5.77 1.60
CA PRO A 80 -22.98 4.83 1.60
C PRO A 80 -22.82 3.77 0.49
N THR A 81 -23.28 2.55 0.73
CA THR A 81 -23.14 1.42 -0.22
C THR A 81 -23.74 1.73 -1.60
N GLN A 82 -24.85 2.47 -1.64
CA GLN A 82 -25.49 2.86 -2.89
C GLN A 82 -24.67 3.87 -3.71
N MET A 83 -23.78 4.63 -3.08
CA MET A 83 -22.89 5.61 -3.72
C MET A 83 -21.46 5.09 -3.91
N ALA A 84 -21.23 3.84 -3.62
CA ALA A 84 -19.88 3.26 -3.63
C ALA A 84 -19.20 3.31 -5.01
N THR A 85 -19.94 3.26 -6.10
CA THR A 85 -19.42 3.42 -7.46
C THR A 85 -19.11 4.86 -7.82
N GLU A 86 -19.83 5.81 -7.28
CA GLU A 86 -19.69 7.24 -7.55
C GLU A 86 -18.41 7.80 -6.94
N ILE A 87 -18.01 7.31 -5.75
CA ILE A 87 -16.81 7.78 -5.06
C ILE A 87 -15.54 7.65 -5.94
N MET A 88 -15.47 6.65 -6.79
CA MET A 88 -14.32 6.47 -7.67
C MET A 88 -14.18 7.59 -8.71
N GLY A 89 -15.30 8.20 -9.13
CA GLY A 89 -15.30 9.41 -9.95
C GLY A 89 -14.98 10.66 -9.13
N ASP A 90 -15.45 10.71 -7.90
CA ASP A 90 -15.36 11.89 -7.03
C ASP A 90 -13.99 12.06 -6.35
N ILE A 91 -13.15 11.02 -6.33
CA ILE A 91 -11.78 11.11 -5.75
C ILE A 91 -11.01 12.29 -6.37
N ASN A 92 -10.99 12.44 -7.69
CA ASN A 92 -10.22 13.51 -8.33
C ASN A 92 -10.76 14.90 -8.00
N PRO A 93 -12.07 15.18 -8.05
CA PRO A 93 -12.64 16.43 -7.57
C PRO A 93 -12.31 16.73 -6.10
N ILE A 94 -12.39 15.72 -5.23
CA ILE A 94 -12.04 15.85 -3.81
C ILE A 94 -10.56 16.23 -3.65
N MET A 95 -9.67 15.53 -4.31
CA MET A 95 -8.23 15.79 -4.23
C MET A 95 -7.89 17.19 -4.74
N ARG A 96 -8.47 17.61 -5.87
CA ARG A 96 -8.28 18.97 -6.40
C ARG A 96 -8.81 20.05 -5.47
N ALA A 97 -9.97 19.82 -4.82
CA ALA A 97 -10.52 20.76 -3.85
C ALA A 97 -9.61 20.95 -2.62
N ASN A 98 -8.75 19.96 -2.34
CA ASN A 98 -7.74 19.99 -1.29
C ASN A 98 -6.35 20.41 -1.79
N CYS A 99 -6.24 20.99 -2.98
CA CYS A 99 -4.99 21.42 -3.61
C CYS A 99 -4.02 20.28 -3.98
N TYR A 100 -4.54 19.08 -4.28
CA TYR A 100 -3.79 17.92 -4.76
C TYR A 100 -4.23 17.57 -6.21
N PRO A 101 -3.75 18.31 -7.24
CA PRO A 101 -4.21 18.11 -8.62
C PRO A 101 -3.49 16.99 -9.38
N GLY A 102 -2.45 16.40 -8.80
CA GLY A 102 -1.57 15.43 -9.44
C GLY A 102 -2.18 14.04 -9.64
N LEU A 103 -1.32 13.09 -9.99
CA LEU A 103 -1.69 11.68 -10.10
C LEU A 103 -2.06 11.14 -8.71
N VAL A 104 -3.19 10.45 -8.61
CA VAL A 104 -3.69 9.93 -7.34
C VAL A 104 -3.44 8.43 -7.25
N HIS A 105 -2.79 7.99 -6.18
CA HIS A 105 -2.67 6.60 -5.80
C HIS A 105 -3.79 6.22 -4.83
N VAL A 106 -4.57 5.22 -5.22
CA VAL A 106 -5.64 4.64 -4.38
C VAL A 106 -5.12 3.34 -3.80
N VAL A 107 -4.88 3.32 -2.50
CA VAL A 107 -4.34 2.16 -1.77
C VAL A 107 -5.43 1.56 -0.91
N GLY A 108 -5.83 0.34 -1.21
CA GLY A 108 -6.94 -0.29 -0.50
C GLY A 108 -6.79 -1.80 -0.35
N ASN A 109 -7.73 -2.39 0.35
CA ASN A 109 -7.80 -3.84 0.54
C ASN A 109 -8.71 -4.52 -0.50
N ALA A 110 -8.83 -5.84 -0.39
CA ALA A 110 -9.68 -6.63 -1.28
C ALA A 110 -11.16 -6.22 -1.27
N GLY A 111 -11.64 -5.51 -0.24
CA GLY A 111 -13.02 -5.03 -0.16
C GLY A 111 -13.38 -4.03 -1.27
N ILE A 112 -12.38 -3.31 -1.84
CA ILE A 112 -12.61 -2.40 -2.96
C ILE A 112 -12.49 -3.05 -4.34
N ASP A 113 -12.07 -4.32 -4.41
CA ASP A 113 -11.82 -5.03 -5.67
C ASP A 113 -13.08 -5.10 -6.55
N SER A 114 -14.25 -5.31 -5.94
CA SER A 114 -15.52 -5.34 -6.67
C SER A 114 -15.88 -3.99 -7.30
N LEU A 115 -15.49 -2.88 -6.68
CA LEU A 115 -15.69 -1.54 -7.23
C LEU A 115 -14.78 -1.31 -8.42
N ILE A 116 -13.51 -1.70 -8.29
CA ILE A 116 -12.53 -1.57 -9.36
C ILE A 116 -12.89 -2.47 -10.55
N LYS A 117 -13.36 -3.69 -10.30
CA LYS A 117 -13.83 -4.59 -11.37
C LYS A 117 -15.00 -4.03 -12.18
N LYS A 118 -15.92 -3.30 -11.56
CA LYS A 118 -16.98 -2.59 -12.28
C LYS A 118 -16.42 -1.51 -13.21
N LEU A 119 -15.36 -0.84 -12.79
CA LEU A 119 -14.64 0.13 -13.62
C LEU A 119 -13.81 -0.57 -14.72
N ALA A 120 -13.38 -1.82 -14.53
CA ALA A 120 -12.56 -2.58 -15.49
C ALA A 120 -13.25 -2.77 -16.84
N GLN A 121 -14.56 -2.73 -16.90
CA GLN A 121 -15.33 -2.71 -18.14
C GLN A 121 -14.99 -1.51 -19.06
N HIS A 122 -14.29 -0.51 -18.54
CA HIS A 122 -13.86 0.69 -19.24
C HIS A 122 -12.36 0.74 -19.56
N GLY A 123 -11.65 -0.39 -19.52
CA GLY A 123 -10.27 -0.50 -19.98
C GLY A 123 -9.21 0.03 -18.99
N ILE A 124 -9.29 -0.39 -17.76
CA ILE A 124 -8.49 0.13 -16.64
C ILE A 124 -7.04 -0.37 -16.61
N TYR A 125 -6.74 -1.54 -17.19
CA TYR A 125 -5.40 -2.08 -17.12
C TYR A 125 -4.50 -1.44 -18.17
N ASN A 126 -3.46 -0.73 -17.70
CA ASN A 126 -2.43 -0.20 -18.58
C ASN A 126 -1.32 -1.25 -18.79
N ASP A 127 -1.29 -1.83 -19.99
CA ASP A 127 -0.35 -2.90 -20.33
C ASP A 127 1.10 -2.43 -20.43
N VAL A 128 1.30 -1.16 -20.77
CA VAL A 128 2.64 -0.54 -20.83
C VAL A 128 3.23 -0.37 -19.44
N ASN A 129 2.45 0.18 -18.52
CA ASN A 129 2.88 0.44 -17.15
C ASN A 129 2.66 -0.75 -16.21
N LYS A 130 2.04 -1.84 -16.70
CA LYS A 130 1.72 -3.05 -15.91
C LYS A 130 0.96 -2.75 -14.61
N ARG A 131 0.07 -1.76 -14.64
CA ARG A 131 -0.70 -1.32 -13.49
C ARG A 131 -2.14 -0.96 -13.85
N MET A 132 -3.02 -0.97 -12.86
CA MET A 132 -4.40 -0.55 -13.04
C MET A 132 -4.51 0.97 -12.91
N GLU A 133 -4.98 1.62 -13.97
CA GLU A 133 -5.14 3.06 -14.06
C GLU A 133 -6.55 3.42 -14.55
N TYR A 134 -7.13 4.46 -13.98
CA TYR A 134 -8.40 5.02 -14.43
C TYR A 134 -8.48 6.50 -14.09
N GLU A 135 -8.70 7.34 -15.10
CA GLU A 135 -8.90 8.79 -14.91
C GLU A 135 -7.89 9.44 -13.95
N ASN A 136 -6.61 9.32 -14.21
CA ASN A 136 -5.55 9.87 -13.36
C ASN A 136 -5.48 9.24 -11.95
N LYS A 137 -5.93 7.99 -11.80
CA LYS A 137 -5.83 7.20 -10.58
C LYS A 137 -5.09 5.90 -10.84
N VAL A 138 -4.23 5.51 -9.91
CA VAL A 138 -3.52 4.22 -9.89
C VAL A 138 -3.98 3.44 -8.68
N PHE A 139 -4.36 2.18 -8.88
CA PHE A 139 -4.89 1.33 -7.84
C PHE A 139 -3.84 0.37 -7.32
N HIS A 140 -3.71 0.29 -6.01
CA HIS A 140 -2.83 -0.62 -5.30
C HIS A 140 -3.63 -1.43 -4.28
N TYR A 141 -3.30 -2.71 -4.16
CA TYR A 141 -3.92 -3.60 -3.19
C TYR A 141 -2.92 -4.02 -2.14
N THR A 142 -3.34 -3.95 -0.89
CA THR A 142 -2.60 -4.50 0.23
C THR A 142 -3.52 -5.08 1.28
N ASN A 143 -3.12 -6.19 1.89
CA ASN A 143 -3.83 -6.79 3.00
C ASN A 143 -3.60 -6.05 4.33
N ASN A 144 -2.67 -5.10 4.34
CA ASN A 144 -2.33 -4.31 5.54
C ASN A 144 -3.34 -3.17 5.79
N VAL A 145 -4.17 -2.81 4.80
CA VAL A 145 -5.30 -1.90 5.02
C VAL A 145 -6.45 -2.70 5.66
N VAL A 146 -6.74 -2.39 6.90
CA VAL A 146 -7.80 -3.06 7.67
C VAL A 146 -9.11 -2.29 7.51
N ASN A 147 -10.20 -3.02 7.29
CA ASN A 147 -11.52 -2.41 7.30
C ASN A 147 -11.89 -1.96 8.71
N GLU A 148 -12.48 -0.79 8.82
CA GLU A 148 -13.17 -0.42 10.05
C GLU A 148 -14.35 -1.35 10.33
N ALA A 149 -14.74 -1.45 11.59
CA ALA A 149 -15.85 -2.29 12.01
C ALA A 149 -17.13 -1.97 11.20
N SER A 150 -17.74 -3.00 10.66
CA SER A 150 -18.97 -2.92 9.85
C SER A 150 -18.80 -2.24 8.48
N LYS A 151 -17.58 -2.06 7.97
CA LYS A 151 -17.33 -1.51 6.63
C LYS A 151 -16.90 -2.61 5.66
N ASN A 152 -17.35 -2.50 4.41
CA ASN A 152 -17.08 -3.49 3.36
C ASN A 152 -15.75 -3.28 2.63
N GLY A 153 -15.14 -2.10 2.77
CA GLY A 153 -13.87 -1.77 2.16
C GLY A 153 -13.33 -0.45 2.69
N THR A 154 -12.03 -0.34 2.74
CA THR A 154 -11.30 0.87 3.15
C THR A 154 -10.20 1.13 2.14
N PHE A 155 -10.00 2.39 1.79
CA PHE A 155 -8.88 2.81 0.95
C PHE A 155 -8.38 4.19 1.34
N PHE A 156 -7.14 4.47 0.98
CA PHE A 156 -6.52 5.79 1.04
C PHE A 156 -6.37 6.34 -0.37
N ALA A 157 -6.57 7.64 -0.53
CA ALA A 157 -6.23 8.36 -1.74
C ALA A 157 -5.09 9.33 -1.41
N VAL A 158 -3.99 9.22 -2.12
CA VAL A 158 -2.78 10.02 -1.90
C VAL A 158 -2.22 10.50 -3.23
N GLU A 159 -1.79 11.75 -3.29
CA GLU A 159 -1.13 12.28 -4.49
C GLU A 159 0.28 11.72 -4.59
N ASP A 160 0.73 11.48 -5.82
CA ASP A 160 2.10 11.02 -6.11
C ASP A 160 3.16 11.93 -5.48
N GLY A 161 4.17 11.32 -4.86
CA GLY A 161 5.25 12.04 -4.18
C GLY A 161 4.97 12.46 -2.73
N ASN A 162 3.73 12.35 -2.24
CA ASN A 162 3.40 12.74 -0.85
C ASN A 162 3.79 11.67 0.19
N VAL A 163 3.96 10.43 -0.24
CA VAL A 163 4.46 9.34 0.62
C VAL A 163 5.64 8.67 -0.08
N GLY A 164 6.74 8.54 0.65
CA GLY A 164 7.95 7.90 0.15
C GLY A 164 8.61 7.04 1.21
N VAL A 165 9.33 6.02 0.78
CA VAL A 165 10.16 5.18 1.63
C VAL A 165 11.62 5.53 1.35
N LEU A 166 12.32 6.00 2.37
CA LEU A 166 13.76 6.18 2.33
C LEU A 166 14.43 4.92 2.85
N THR A 167 15.28 4.31 2.04
CA THR A 167 16.05 3.13 2.44
C THR A 167 17.53 3.46 2.56
N ARG A 168 18.18 2.95 3.59
CA ARG A 168 19.62 3.02 3.79
C ARG A 168 20.16 1.62 4.01
N VAL A 169 21.16 1.25 3.23
CA VAL A 169 21.93 0.02 3.47
C VAL A 169 23.12 0.38 4.33
N ASP A 170 23.20 -0.20 5.51
CA ASP A 170 24.37 -0.06 6.37
C ASP A 170 25.46 -1.04 5.91
N ARG A 171 26.50 -0.51 5.28
CA ARG A 171 27.62 -1.31 4.76
C ARG A 171 28.46 -1.96 5.87
N GLU A 172 28.44 -1.43 7.09
CA GLU A 172 29.19 -2.03 8.20
C GLU A 172 28.54 -3.33 8.69
N ALA A 173 27.23 -3.48 8.54
CA ALA A 173 26.54 -4.71 8.89
C ALA A 173 26.90 -5.90 7.96
N LEU A 174 27.33 -5.64 6.74
CA LEU A 174 27.72 -6.65 5.77
C LEU A 174 29.14 -7.21 6.01
N ASN A 175 29.96 -6.53 6.81
CA ASN A 175 31.36 -6.93 7.09
C ASN A 175 31.54 -7.60 8.45
N ARG A 176 30.48 -7.95 9.15
CA ARG A 176 30.52 -8.61 10.48
C ARG A 176 30.16 -10.09 10.41
N THR A 177 30.58 -10.79 9.37
CA THR A 177 30.53 -12.26 9.30
C THR A 177 31.91 -12.84 9.46
#